data_2963732003e809675673e06e5ef08053
#
_entry.id   2963732003e809675673e06e5ef08053
#
_cell.length_a   1.000
_cell.length_b   1.000
_cell.length_c   1.000
_cell.angle_alpha   90.00
_cell.angle_beta   90.00
_cell.angle_gamma   90.00
#
_symmetry.space_group_name_H-M   'P 1'
#
loop_
_entity.id
_entity.type
_entity.pdbx_description
1 polymer ?
#
loop_
_entity_poly.entity_id
_entity_poly.type
_entity_poly.pdbx_seq_one_letter_code
_entity_poly.pdbx_strand_id
1 'polypeptide(L)'
;MFRLLHTADWHIGKSLAGYDRTGEWEVFFQRLIKTIEEQSPDLMIVAGDVFDSATPSNVSANMYYNLIETLHTKYPTLKIVITSGNHDSQSYLNAPKEILHYFNVDVVGSVARDDDGICFDKMVIDLGGAIVCAVPYLRRGDVMSMGGEKPSVSEFYQRMLEAAVKVRGERQVPIIGVGHLTTIGAIYNKDINSEITATRDDSVGGLENIDPHEFPDDFAYIALGHIHRRQRAGNRENIWYSGSPIPMSFSEKDYSNSLSIMDFDGRQLSEIHTVELPHVVKLRRVPDKLSDFETVANALQQLPDDEEMFIEVALNPDLRSPEIKTRIINELLKGKKAKFCGFQLVGVAGASILGDDAPMSVEQLQTMDPMTVIADIYQARMHTQLSDRHADMLRTIIDEIAET
;
A
#
# COMPACT_ATOMS: atom_id res chain seq x y z
N MET A 1 28.94 -2.61 -13.85
CA MET A 1 27.49 -2.32 -13.91
C MET A 1 26.90 -2.88 -12.64
N PHE A 2 26.09 -2.11 -11.91
CA PHE A 2 25.41 -2.54 -10.68
C PHE A 2 23.91 -2.63 -10.99
N ARG A 3 23.25 -3.72 -10.58
CA ARG A 3 21.83 -3.97 -10.88
C ARG A 3 20.99 -4.06 -9.62
N LEU A 4 19.89 -3.31 -9.56
CA LEU A 4 18.92 -3.29 -8.49
C LEU A 4 17.59 -3.89 -8.95
N LEU A 5 16.99 -4.74 -8.13
CA LEU A 5 15.57 -5.12 -8.19
C LEU A 5 14.82 -4.35 -7.10
N HIS A 6 13.82 -3.57 -7.49
CA HIS A 6 12.96 -2.82 -6.56
C HIS A 6 11.54 -3.38 -6.57
N THR A 7 11.03 -3.68 -5.37
CA THR A 7 9.67 -4.11 -5.08
C THR A 7 9.20 -3.49 -3.77
N ALA A 8 7.90 -3.42 -3.51
CA ALA A 8 7.28 -2.90 -2.30
C ALA A 8 5.87 -3.46 -2.12
N ASP A 9 5.21 -3.09 -1.05
CA ASP A 9 3.77 -3.28 -0.83
C ASP A 9 3.34 -4.74 -1.03
N TRP A 10 4.09 -5.66 -0.41
CA TRP A 10 3.80 -7.08 -0.51
C TRP A 10 2.51 -7.47 0.21
N HIS A 11 2.23 -6.85 1.37
CA HIS A 11 1.06 -7.12 2.21
C HIS A 11 0.81 -8.62 2.42
N ILE A 12 1.85 -9.37 2.77
CA ILE A 12 1.74 -10.82 3.01
C ILE A 12 0.67 -11.07 4.07
N GLY A 13 -0.30 -11.90 3.73
CA GLY A 13 -1.42 -12.26 4.62
C GLY A 13 -2.68 -11.44 4.42
N LYS A 14 -2.70 -10.49 3.45
CA LYS A 14 -3.93 -9.78 3.10
C LYS A 14 -4.99 -10.72 2.55
N SER A 15 -6.18 -10.67 3.13
CA SER A 15 -7.37 -11.34 2.59
C SER A 15 -8.16 -10.39 1.68
N LEU A 16 -8.96 -10.95 0.79
CA LEU A 16 -9.92 -10.18 0.00
C LEU A 16 -11.34 -10.65 0.35
N ALA A 17 -12.14 -9.77 0.96
CA ALA A 17 -13.49 -10.10 1.45
C ALA A 17 -13.53 -11.37 2.33
N GLY A 18 -12.48 -11.60 3.13
CA GLY A 18 -12.34 -12.79 3.98
C GLY A 18 -11.82 -14.04 3.29
N TYR A 19 -11.59 -14.01 1.98
CA TYR A 19 -10.97 -15.12 1.26
C TYR A 19 -9.45 -15.09 1.43
N ASP A 20 -8.89 -16.28 1.69
CA ASP A 20 -7.43 -16.47 1.73
C ASP A 20 -6.83 -16.33 0.33
N ARG A 21 -5.67 -15.69 0.29
CA ARG A 21 -4.91 -15.42 -0.94
C ARG A 21 -3.48 -15.99 -0.89
N THR A 22 -3.18 -16.85 0.07
CA THR A 22 -1.84 -17.44 0.28
C THR A 22 -1.23 -17.97 -1.02
N GLY A 23 -2.00 -18.66 -1.86
CA GLY A 23 -1.54 -19.18 -3.15
C GLY A 23 -1.09 -18.10 -4.14
N GLU A 24 -1.60 -16.85 -4.03
CA GLU A 24 -1.15 -15.76 -4.91
C GLU A 24 0.25 -15.29 -4.51
N TRP A 25 0.57 -15.20 -3.20
CA TRP A 25 1.94 -14.90 -2.76
C TRP A 25 2.92 -16.02 -3.07
N GLU A 26 2.51 -17.29 -2.98
CA GLU A 26 3.36 -18.40 -3.39
C GLU A 26 3.77 -18.28 -4.85
N VAL A 27 2.84 -17.97 -5.75
CA VAL A 27 3.13 -17.73 -7.16
C VAL A 27 3.99 -16.48 -7.36
N PHE A 28 3.69 -15.40 -6.65
CA PHE A 28 4.52 -14.20 -6.68
C PHE A 28 5.97 -14.49 -6.28
N PHE A 29 6.20 -15.22 -5.18
CA PHE A 29 7.55 -15.56 -4.73
C PHE A 29 8.29 -16.47 -5.72
N GLN A 30 7.59 -17.41 -6.36
CA GLN A 30 8.19 -18.20 -7.43
C GLN A 30 8.61 -17.32 -8.63
N ARG A 31 7.79 -16.34 -8.98
CA ARG A 31 8.12 -15.36 -10.04
C ARG A 31 9.27 -14.46 -9.64
N LEU A 32 9.29 -13.98 -8.40
CA LEU A 32 10.40 -13.18 -7.87
C LEU A 32 11.72 -13.96 -7.93
N ILE A 33 11.75 -15.20 -7.44
CA ILE A 33 12.92 -16.07 -7.49
C ILE A 33 13.39 -16.28 -8.94
N LYS A 34 12.47 -16.57 -9.85
CA LYS A 34 12.77 -16.72 -11.28
C LYS A 34 13.35 -15.42 -11.88
N THR A 35 12.77 -14.28 -11.54
CA THR A 35 13.28 -12.98 -11.99
C THR A 35 14.70 -12.72 -11.47
N ILE A 36 14.98 -13.05 -10.22
CA ILE A 36 16.34 -12.94 -9.66
C ILE A 36 17.33 -13.85 -10.41
N GLU A 37 16.92 -15.07 -10.75
CA GLU A 37 17.73 -15.98 -11.55
C GLU A 37 18.06 -15.43 -12.95
N GLU A 38 17.03 -14.90 -13.64
CA GLU A 38 17.14 -14.38 -15.01
C GLU A 38 17.89 -13.04 -15.08
N GLN A 39 17.67 -12.16 -14.10
CA GLN A 39 18.20 -10.79 -14.10
C GLN A 39 19.50 -10.64 -13.33
N SER A 40 19.81 -11.57 -12.43
CA SER A 40 21.01 -11.58 -11.58
C SER A 40 21.30 -10.23 -10.91
N PRO A 41 20.35 -9.65 -10.13
CA PRO A 41 20.56 -8.38 -9.47
C PRO A 41 21.60 -8.51 -8.35
N ASP A 42 22.39 -7.43 -8.15
CA ASP A 42 23.33 -7.31 -7.03
C ASP A 42 22.60 -6.97 -5.72
N LEU A 43 21.48 -6.27 -5.83
CA LEU A 43 20.65 -5.78 -4.72
C LEU A 43 19.17 -5.99 -5.00
N MET A 44 18.43 -6.41 -3.99
CA MET A 44 16.98 -6.32 -3.93
C MET A 44 16.55 -5.34 -2.84
N ILE A 45 15.69 -4.40 -3.16
CA ILE A 45 15.05 -3.48 -2.19
C ILE A 45 13.57 -3.84 -2.07
N VAL A 46 13.11 -3.98 -0.82
CA VAL A 46 11.69 -4.07 -0.44
C VAL A 46 11.33 -2.78 0.29
N ALA A 47 10.66 -1.86 -0.39
CA ALA A 47 10.38 -0.51 0.11
C ALA A 47 9.08 -0.43 0.93
N GLY A 48 9.00 -1.19 2.02
CA GLY A 48 7.91 -1.17 3.01
C GLY A 48 6.71 -2.03 2.68
N ASP A 49 5.80 -2.12 3.65
CA ASP A 49 4.57 -2.91 3.68
C ASP A 49 4.81 -4.37 3.29
N VAL A 50 5.73 -5.00 4.03
CA VAL A 50 6.03 -6.43 3.90
C VAL A 50 4.83 -7.26 4.31
N PHE A 51 4.21 -6.92 5.44
CA PHE A 51 3.03 -7.59 5.97
C PHE A 51 1.80 -6.68 5.90
N ASP A 52 0.61 -7.30 5.75
CA ASP A 52 -0.67 -6.56 5.74
C ASP A 52 -1.04 -5.98 7.12
N SER A 53 -0.50 -6.51 8.17
CA SER A 53 -0.79 -6.06 9.54
C SER A 53 0.43 -6.08 10.44
N ALA A 54 0.40 -5.23 11.47
CA ALA A 54 1.45 -5.13 12.49
C ALA A 54 1.69 -6.44 13.27
N THR A 55 0.74 -7.37 13.24
CA THR A 55 0.84 -8.69 13.87
C THR A 55 0.57 -9.76 12.81
N PRO A 56 1.57 -10.12 12.00
CA PRO A 56 1.40 -11.12 10.96
C PRO A 56 1.09 -12.49 11.53
N SER A 57 0.29 -13.27 10.79
CA SER A 57 0.02 -14.66 11.14
C SER A 57 1.29 -15.51 11.05
N ASN A 58 1.30 -16.66 11.74
CA ASN A 58 2.41 -17.61 11.60
C ASN A 58 2.60 -18.09 10.16
N VAL A 59 1.52 -18.18 9.37
CA VAL A 59 1.59 -18.53 7.95
C VAL A 59 2.33 -17.45 7.18
N SER A 60 1.95 -16.18 7.35
CA SER A 60 2.59 -15.03 6.71
C SER A 60 4.08 -14.92 7.09
N ALA A 61 4.38 -15.09 8.38
CA ALA A 61 5.76 -15.07 8.87
C ALA A 61 6.60 -16.19 8.27
N ASN A 62 6.08 -17.41 8.23
CA ASN A 62 6.75 -18.55 7.62
C ASN A 62 7.01 -18.34 6.12
N MET A 63 6.06 -17.78 5.38
CA MET A 63 6.25 -17.47 3.96
C MET A 63 7.41 -16.50 3.75
N TYR A 64 7.46 -15.44 4.54
CA TYR A 64 8.54 -14.45 4.51
C TYR A 64 9.92 -15.07 4.81
N TYR A 65 10.05 -15.81 5.91
CA TYR A 65 11.33 -16.41 6.30
C TYR A 65 11.78 -17.52 5.35
N ASN A 66 10.86 -18.32 4.83
CA ASN A 66 11.17 -19.34 3.82
C ASN A 66 11.65 -18.72 2.51
N LEU A 67 11.11 -17.57 2.12
CA LEU A 67 11.60 -16.82 0.96
C LEU A 67 13.06 -16.36 1.21
N ILE A 68 13.35 -15.74 2.36
CA ILE A 68 14.70 -15.28 2.70
C ILE A 68 15.70 -16.45 2.70
N GLU A 69 15.35 -17.55 3.35
CA GLU A 69 16.18 -18.76 3.37
C GLU A 69 16.45 -19.31 1.97
N THR A 70 15.41 -19.34 1.11
CA THR A 70 15.53 -19.76 -0.28
C THR A 70 16.44 -18.84 -1.07
N LEU A 71 16.28 -17.52 -0.92
CA LEU A 71 17.12 -16.52 -1.62
C LEU A 71 18.58 -16.61 -1.17
N HIS A 72 18.83 -16.70 0.12
CA HIS A 72 20.18 -16.84 0.65
C HIS A 72 20.85 -18.12 0.15
N THR A 73 20.13 -19.25 0.14
CA THR A 73 20.67 -20.54 -0.27
C THR A 73 21.00 -20.57 -1.77
N LYS A 74 20.10 -20.03 -2.61
CA LYS A 74 20.27 -20.05 -4.07
C LYS A 74 21.16 -18.93 -4.60
N TYR A 75 21.12 -17.75 -3.97
CA TYR A 75 21.81 -16.53 -4.43
C TYR A 75 22.60 -15.89 -3.29
N PRO A 76 23.66 -16.55 -2.80
CA PRO A 76 24.36 -16.11 -1.59
C PRO A 76 25.08 -14.77 -1.72
N THR A 77 25.22 -14.22 -2.94
CA THR A 77 25.82 -12.91 -3.20
C THR A 77 24.79 -11.79 -3.27
N LEU A 78 23.50 -12.12 -3.41
CA LEU A 78 22.43 -11.14 -3.45
C LEU A 78 22.35 -10.40 -2.12
N LYS A 79 22.39 -9.06 -2.18
CA LYS A 79 22.12 -8.21 -1.03
C LYS A 79 20.65 -7.86 -1.01
N ILE A 80 20.04 -7.83 0.18
CA ILE A 80 18.62 -7.49 0.33
C ILE A 80 18.51 -6.39 1.38
N VAL A 81 17.82 -5.30 1.04
CA VAL A 81 17.48 -4.21 1.97
C VAL A 81 15.97 -4.13 2.11
N ILE A 82 15.48 -4.17 3.35
CA ILE A 82 14.07 -4.13 3.67
C ILE A 82 13.82 -2.96 4.61
N THR A 83 12.89 -2.08 4.27
CA THR A 83 12.38 -1.03 5.17
C THR A 83 10.96 -1.35 5.63
N SER A 84 10.50 -0.74 6.72
CA SER A 84 9.10 -0.84 7.10
C SER A 84 8.22 0.11 6.30
N GLY A 85 6.97 -0.30 6.06
CA GLY A 85 5.88 0.56 5.65
C GLY A 85 4.98 0.94 6.83
N ASN A 86 3.82 1.54 6.52
CA ASN A 86 2.87 1.98 7.55
C ASN A 86 2.03 0.82 8.13
N HIS A 87 1.88 -0.29 7.42
CA HIS A 87 1.21 -1.51 7.91
C HIS A 87 2.11 -2.36 8.79
N ASP A 88 3.44 -2.26 8.60
CA ASP A 88 4.40 -3.06 9.33
C ASP A 88 4.55 -2.64 10.80
N SER A 89 4.76 -3.62 11.67
CA SER A 89 5.31 -3.35 13.00
C SER A 89 6.81 -3.14 12.93
N GLN A 90 7.27 -1.93 13.23
CA GLN A 90 8.69 -1.59 13.29
C GLN A 90 9.49 -2.52 14.20
N SER A 91 8.93 -2.85 15.38
CA SER A 91 9.58 -3.77 16.33
C SER A 91 9.61 -5.20 15.83
N TYR A 92 8.55 -5.68 15.18
CA TYR A 92 8.49 -7.02 14.62
C TYR A 92 9.53 -7.23 13.52
N LEU A 93 9.63 -6.28 12.57
CA LEU A 93 10.63 -6.35 11.51
C LEU A 93 12.06 -6.23 12.03
N ASN A 94 12.30 -5.37 13.03
CA ASN A 94 13.63 -5.18 13.61
C ASN A 94 14.09 -6.35 14.50
N ALA A 95 13.17 -7.11 15.11
CA ALA A 95 13.54 -8.16 16.07
C ALA A 95 14.56 -9.16 15.53
N PRO A 96 14.45 -9.70 14.30
CA PRO A 96 15.41 -10.65 13.75
C PRO A 96 16.56 -9.99 12.98
N LYS A 97 16.72 -8.67 12.92
CA LYS A 97 17.64 -7.97 12.01
C LYS A 97 19.09 -8.46 12.11
N GLU A 98 19.58 -8.72 13.33
CA GLU A 98 20.95 -9.18 13.55
C GLU A 98 21.19 -10.59 12.97
N ILE A 99 20.18 -11.46 13.03
CA ILE A 99 20.21 -12.78 12.42
C ILE A 99 20.11 -12.66 10.90
N LEU A 100 19.19 -11.83 10.40
CA LEU A 100 18.97 -11.63 8.97
C LEU A 100 20.19 -11.03 8.27
N HIS A 101 20.98 -10.22 8.97
CA HIS A 101 22.24 -9.68 8.44
C HIS A 101 23.21 -10.80 8.02
N TYR A 102 23.29 -11.93 8.73
CA TYR A 102 24.09 -13.08 8.32
C TYR A 102 23.59 -13.75 7.03
N PHE A 103 22.35 -13.49 6.65
CA PHE A 103 21.75 -13.94 5.40
C PHE A 103 21.87 -12.90 4.28
N ASN A 104 22.70 -11.85 4.44
CA ASN A 104 22.80 -10.69 3.55
C ASN A 104 21.49 -9.88 3.42
N VAL A 105 20.69 -9.85 4.48
CA VAL A 105 19.45 -9.09 4.58
C VAL A 105 19.61 -8.03 5.65
N ASP A 106 19.63 -6.77 5.23
CA ASP A 106 19.65 -5.62 6.13
C ASP A 106 18.22 -5.07 6.30
N VAL A 107 17.75 -5.06 7.54
CA VAL A 107 16.40 -4.58 7.88
C VAL A 107 16.49 -3.28 8.65
N VAL A 108 15.78 -2.24 8.14
CA VAL A 108 15.62 -0.95 8.81
C VAL A 108 14.12 -0.71 9.03
N GLY A 109 13.60 -1.26 10.14
CA GLY A 109 12.18 -1.17 10.49
C GLY A 109 11.80 0.11 11.24
N SER A 110 12.78 0.88 11.76
CA SER A 110 12.53 2.14 12.46
C SER A 110 13.69 3.09 12.29
N VAL A 111 13.43 4.40 12.48
CA VAL A 111 14.48 5.42 12.55
C VAL A 111 15.45 5.09 13.68
N ALA A 112 16.73 4.97 13.33
CA ALA A 112 17.80 4.67 14.29
C ALA A 112 18.04 5.87 15.21
N ARG A 113 18.17 5.61 16.52
CA ARG A 113 18.34 6.65 17.55
C ARG A 113 19.34 6.21 18.61
N ASP A 114 19.94 7.21 19.24
CA ASP A 114 20.68 7.09 20.50
C ASP A 114 20.33 8.27 21.43
N ASP A 115 21.15 8.47 22.47
CA ASP A 115 20.93 9.53 23.46
C ASP A 115 21.06 10.95 22.86
N ASP A 116 21.81 11.10 21.75
CA ASP A 116 22.02 12.37 21.06
C ASP A 116 20.97 12.65 19.95
N GLY A 117 20.07 11.71 19.66
CA GLY A 117 18.99 11.85 18.70
C GLY A 117 19.00 10.87 17.55
N ILE A 118 18.74 11.32 16.31
CA ILE A 118 18.68 10.44 15.12
C ILE A 118 20.10 10.10 14.64
N CYS A 119 20.39 8.82 14.52
CA CYS A 119 21.63 8.30 13.97
C CYS A 119 21.48 7.99 12.47
N PHE A 120 21.65 9.01 11.62
CA PHE A 120 21.50 8.85 10.16
C PHE A 120 22.47 7.84 9.57
N ASP A 121 23.71 7.78 10.07
CA ASP A 121 24.75 6.85 9.64
C ASP A 121 24.37 5.36 9.84
N LYS A 122 23.59 5.05 10.87
CA LYS A 122 23.08 3.68 11.12
C LYS A 122 22.00 3.22 10.15
N MET A 123 21.44 4.14 9.35
CA MET A 123 20.49 3.85 8.29
C MET A 123 21.13 3.91 6.89
N VAL A 124 22.45 4.15 6.82
CA VAL A 124 23.23 4.09 5.59
C VAL A 124 23.93 2.74 5.52
N ILE A 125 23.63 2.00 4.46
CA ILE A 125 24.14 0.64 4.24
C ILE A 125 25.15 0.69 3.09
N ASP A 126 26.40 0.32 3.37
CA ASP A 126 27.47 0.22 2.38
C ASP A 126 27.55 -1.20 1.83
N LEU A 127 27.17 -1.38 0.58
CA LEU A 127 27.19 -2.67 -0.12
C LEU A 127 28.45 -2.86 -1.00
N GLY A 128 29.41 -1.92 -0.92
CA GLY A 128 30.58 -1.90 -1.79
C GLY A 128 30.27 -1.35 -3.18
N GLY A 129 29.34 -1.95 -3.90
CA GLY A 129 28.89 -1.54 -5.25
C GLY A 129 27.84 -0.44 -5.28
N ALA A 130 27.17 -0.16 -4.18
CA ALA A 130 26.21 0.92 -3.98
C ALA A 130 26.13 1.33 -2.51
N ILE A 131 25.63 2.54 -2.25
CA ILE A 131 25.29 3.02 -0.91
C ILE A 131 23.77 3.16 -0.84
N VAL A 132 23.14 2.59 0.17
CA VAL A 132 21.69 2.63 0.35
C VAL A 132 21.33 3.47 1.57
N CYS A 133 20.53 4.51 1.38
CA CYS A 133 19.84 5.26 2.42
C CYS A 133 18.51 4.57 2.72
N ALA A 134 18.49 3.67 3.70
CA ALA A 134 17.33 2.88 4.05
C ALA A 134 16.40 3.65 5.01
N VAL A 135 15.49 4.46 4.46
CA VAL A 135 14.53 5.26 5.23
C VAL A 135 13.26 4.43 5.44
N PRO A 136 12.93 4.06 6.69
CA PRO A 136 11.67 3.39 7.00
C PRO A 136 10.48 4.36 6.89
N TYR A 137 9.25 3.84 7.02
CA TYR A 137 8.07 4.70 7.15
C TYR A 137 8.27 5.73 8.27
N LEU A 138 8.25 7.00 7.90
CA LEU A 138 8.43 8.12 8.83
C LEU A 138 7.08 8.51 9.46
N ARG A 139 7.09 8.69 10.75
CA ARG A 139 5.99 9.30 11.50
C ARG A 139 6.30 10.77 11.77
N ARG A 140 5.27 11.56 12.03
CA ARG A 140 5.46 12.98 12.40
C ARG A 140 6.48 13.17 13.53
N GLY A 141 6.45 12.30 14.55
CA GLY A 141 7.41 12.33 15.66
C GLY A 141 8.86 12.11 15.22
N ASP A 142 9.10 11.34 14.18
CA ASP A 142 10.45 11.08 13.66
C ASP A 142 11.01 12.35 13.02
N VAL A 143 10.23 13.01 12.17
CA VAL A 143 10.63 14.26 11.51
C VAL A 143 10.79 15.38 12.53
N MET A 144 9.83 15.56 13.44
CA MET A 144 9.88 16.61 14.45
C MET A 144 11.07 16.48 15.41
N SER A 145 11.54 15.27 15.67
CA SER A 145 12.69 15.02 16.56
C SER A 145 14.05 15.37 15.94
N MET A 146 14.11 15.72 14.64
CA MET A 146 15.33 16.25 14.05
C MET A 146 15.72 17.63 14.62
N GLY A 147 14.75 18.35 15.21
CA GLY A 147 14.94 19.73 15.61
C GLY A 147 15.03 20.68 14.42
N GLY A 148 15.25 21.94 14.68
CA GLY A 148 15.30 23.00 13.66
C GLY A 148 14.01 23.82 13.60
N GLU A 149 13.98 24.86 12.76
CA GLU A 149 12.84 25.77 12.68
C GLU A 149 11.65 25.15 11.94
N LYS A 150 11.89 24.32 10.91
CA LYS A 150 10.87 23.65 10.08
C LYS A 150 11.35 22.28 9.64
N PRO A 151 11.36 21.28 10.56
CA PRO A 151 11.76 19.95 10.18
C PRO A 151 10.79 19.36 9.14
N SER A 152 11.32 18.77 8.08
CA SER A 152 10.55 18.23 6.96
C SER A 152 11.09 16.88 6.50
N VAL A 153 10.29 16.16 5.71
CA VAL A 153 10.72 14.92 5.05
C VAL A 153 11.91 15.20 4.12
N SER A 154 11.87 16.33 3.39
CA SER A 154 12.97 16.75 2.52
C SER A 154 14.28 16.91 3.31
N GLU A 155 14.25 17.59 4.46
CA GLU A 155 15.43 17.75 5.32
C GLU A 155 15.93 16.39 5.84
N PHE A 156 15.03 15.44 6.15
CA PHE A 156 15.41 14.08 6.53
C PHE A 156 16.24 13.39 5.44
N TYR A 157 15.76 13.45 4.19
CA TYR A 157 16.50 12.88 3.05
C TYR A 157 17.80 13.61 2.76
N GLN A 158 17.86 14.94 3.00
CA GLN A 158 19.09 15.70 2.87
C GLN A 158 20.16 15.22 3.86
N ARG A 159 19.81 15.03 5.13
CA ARG A 159 20.71 14.49 6.15
C ARG A 159 21.14 13.04 5.87
N MET A 160 20.22 12.23 5.37
CA MET A 160 20.56 10.86 4.91
C MET A 160 21.58 10.89 3.79
N LEU A 161 21.38 11.76 2.79
CA LEU A 161 22.33 11.92 1.70
C LEU A 161 23.72 12.38 2.18
N GLU A 162 23.78 13.34 3.09
CA GLU A 162 25.04 13.81 3.67
C GLU A 162 25.81 12.69 4.37
N ALA A 163 25.12 11.84 5.13
CA ALA A 163 25.71 10.66 5.74
C ALA A 163 26.21 9.66 4.68
N ALA A 164 25.42 9.40 3.64
CA ALA A 164 25.76 8.50 2.56
C ALA A 164 26.96 9.00 1.73
N VAL A 165 27.04 10.31 1.47
CA VAL A 165 28.18 10.92 0.75
C VAL A 165 29.47 10.74 1.54
N LYS A 166 29.44 10.89 2.86
CA LYS A 166 30.62 10.60 3.73
C LYS A 166 31.08 9.16 3.63
N VAL A 167 30.11 8.20 3.64
CA VAL A 167 30.42 6.77 3.51
C VAL A 167 30.92 6.45 2.10
N ARG A 168 30.34 7.03 1.06
CA ARG A 168 30.76 6.81 -0.33
C ARG A 168 32.19 7.31 -0.58
N GLY A 169 32.55 8.49 -0.04
CA GLY A 169 33.82 9.12 -0.33
C GLY A 169 33.99 9.38 -1.84
N GLU A 170 35.18 9.06 -2.38
CA GLU A 170 35.51 9.26 -3.79
C GLU A 170 35.05 8.14 -4.73
N ARG A 171 34.46 7.06 -4.18
CA ARG A 171 34.00 5.91 -4.96
C ARG A 171 32.97 6.32 -6.01
N GLN A 172 33.08 5.68 -7.20
CA GLN A 172 32.15 5.88 -8.30
C GLN A 172 31.01 4.87 -8.21
N VAL A 173 30.24 4.94 -7.11
CA VAL A 173 29.09 4.06 -6.86
C VAL A 173 27.82 4.90 -6.64
N PRO A 174 26.62 4.38 -6.99
CA PRO A 174 25.38 5.11 -6.83
C PRO A 174 24.98 5.23 -5.36
N ILE A 175 24.30 6.33 -5.01
CA ILE A 175 23.55 6.45 -3.75
C ILE A 175 22.08 6.24 -4.09
N ILE A 176 21.46 5.27 -3.42
CA ILE A 176 20.08 4.87 -3.63
C ILE A 176 19.28 5.21 -2.37
N GLY A 177 18.25 6.02 -2.51
CA GLY A 177 17.28 6.30 -1.44
C GLY A 177 16.20 5.22 -1.42
N VAL A 178 15.69 4.91 -0.23
CA VAL A 178 14.49 4.09 -0.03
C VAL A 178 13.48 4.91 0.77
N GLY A 179 12.21 4.73 0.52
CA GLY A 179 11.15 5.36 1.31
C GLY A 179 9.80 4.71 1.13
N HIS A 180 8.94 4.95 2.12
CA HIS A 180 7.55 4.50 2.10
C HIS A 180 6.65 5.68 2.46
N LEU A 181 6.18 6.41 1.47
CA LEU A 181 5.48 7.70 1.64
C LEU A 181 4.70 8.09 0.37
N THR A 182 3.82 9.07 0.50
CA THR A 182 3.13 9.67 -0.64
C THR A 182 3.86 10.92 -1.13
N THR A 183 4.03 11.05 -2.44
CA THR A 183 4.50 12.29 -3.07
C THR A 183 3.33 13.08 -3.66
N ILE A 184 3.48 14.41 -3.74
CA ILE A 184 2.54 15.24 -4.47
C ILE A 184 2.48 14.77 -5.93
N GLY A 185 1.28 14.69 -6.48
CA GLY A 185 1.05 14.24 -7.85
C GLY A 185 1.05 12.71 -8.04
N ALA A 186 1.25 11.92 -6.98
CA ALA A 186 1.06 10.47 -7.06
C ALA A 186 -0.41 10.13 -7.35
N ILE A 187 -0.61 9.16 -8.25
CA ILE A 187 -1.94 8.77 -8.73
C ILE A 187 -2.29 7.40 -8.17
N TYR A 188 -3.44 7.29 -7.52
CA TYR A 188 -3.96 6.02 -6.99
C TYR A 188 -5.48 6.00 -7.04
N ASN A 189 -6.07 4.82 -6.99
CA ASN A 189 -7.52 4.66 -6.93
C ASN A 189 -7.95 4.45 -5.48
N LYS A 190 -8.81 5.33 -4.96
CA LYS A 190 -9.36 5.20 -3.61
C LYS A 190 -10.60 4.31 -3.61
N ASP A 191 -11.37 4.40 -4.68
CA ASP A 191 -12.50 3.53 -4.98
C ASP A 191 -12.60 3.30 -6.49
N ILE A 192 -13.65 2.59 -6.88
CA ILE A 192 -13.81 2.02 -8.21
C ILE A 192 -13.87 3.04 -9.35
N ASN A 193 -14.18 4.29 -9.07
CA ASN A 193 -14.48 5.30 -10.09
C ASN A 193 -13.68 6.59 -9.92
N SER A 194 -12.80 6.68 -8.94
CA SER A 194 -12.04 7.89 -8.66
C SER A 194 -10.54 7.62 -8.63
N GLU A 195 -9.89 8.00 -9.72
CA GLU A 195 -8.46 8.23 -9.70
C GLU A 195 -8.19 9.50 -8.90
N ILE A 196 -7.39 9.40 -7.84
CA ILE A 196 -7.00 10.52 -7.00
C ILE A 196 -5.57 10.89 -7.33
N THR A 197 -5.32 12.19 -7.43
CA THR A 197 -3.97 12.74 -7.47
C THR A 197 -3.67 13.33 -6.10
N ALA A 198 -2.60 12.84 -5.46
CA ALA A 198 -2.20 13.30 -4.14
C ALA A 198 -1.82 14.78 -4.14
N THR A 199 -2.34 15.52 -3.18
CA THR A 199 -1.99 16.92 -2.90
C THR A 199 -1.13 17.02 -1.65
N ARG A 200 -0.57 18.22 -1.35
CA ARG A 200 0.24 18.41 -0.14
C ARG A 200 -0.55 18.14 1.16
N ASP A 201 -1.82 18.46 1.16
CA ASP A 201 -2.69 18.35 2.34
C ASP A 201 -3.24 16.94 2.59
N ASP A 202 -3.11 16.04 1.62
CA ASP A 202 -3.49 14.63 1.75
C ASP A 202 -2.46 13.88 2.60
N SER A 203 -2.40 14.18 3.90
CA SER A 203 -1.38 13.60 4.77
C SER A 203 -1.72 12.19 5.25
N VAL A 204 -0.75 11.27 5.17
CA VAL A 204 -0.80 9.97 5.83
C VAL A 204 0.10 10.01 7.05
N GLY A 205 -0.43 9.64 8.23
CA GLY A 205 0.35 9.65 9.48
C GLY A 205 0.70 11.05 10.01
N GLY A 206 0.04 12.12 9.54
CA GLY A 206 0.21 13.50 10.01
C GLY A 206 1.45 14.21 9.47
N LEU A 207 2.09 13.67 8.42
CA LEU A 207 3.12 14.35 7.63
C LEU A 207 2.51 14.85 6.32
N GLU A 208 2.92 16.07 5.91
CA GLU A 208 2.61 16.57 4.57
C GLU A 208 3.29 15.72 3.50
N ASN A 209 2.62 15.55 2.34
CA ASN A 209 3.22 14.88 1.21
C ASN A 209 4.38 15.71 0.64
N ILE A 210 5.49 15.06 0.33
CA ILE A 210 6.67 15.71 -0.22
C ILE A 210 6.49 15.97 -1.73
N ASP A 211 6.92 17.15 -2.21
CA ASP A 211 7.08 17.34 -3.65
C ASP A 211 8.29 16.53 -4.14
N PRO A 212 8.17 15.76 -5.23
CA PRO A 212 9.29 15.02 -5.80
C PRO A 212 10.54 15.88 -6.08
N HIS A 213 10.37 17.17 -6.34
CA HIS A 213 11.47 18.11 -6.55
C HIS A 213 12.18 18.54 -5.26
N GLU A 214 11.59 18.27 -4.11
CA GLU A 214 12.21 18.53 -2.80
C GLU A 214 13.19 17.42 -2.37
N PHE A 215 13.23 16.27 -3.07
CA PHE A 215 14.28 15.28 -2.84
C PHE A 215 15.62 15.77 -3.39
N PRO A 216 16.74 15.54 -2.66
CA PRO A 216 18.07 15.89 -3.14
C PRO A 216 18.43 15.25 -4.48
N ASP A 217 19.12 16.01 -5.34
CA ASP A 217 19.43 15.60 -6.72
C ASP A 217 20.54 14.52 -6.80
N ASP A 218 21.39 14.41 -5.79
CA ASP A 218 22.53 13.46 -5.78
C ASP A 218 22.13 11.99 -5.54
N PHE A 219 20.86 11.70 -5.29
CA PHE A 219 20.36 10.33 -5.34
C PHE A 219 20.32 9.84 -6.79
N ALA A 220 21.06 8.77 -7.07
CA ALA A 220 20.99 8.11 -8.37
C ALA A 220 19.61 7.52 -8.64
N TYR A 221 18.94 7.03 -7.59
CA TYR A 221 17.60 6.47 -7.62
C TYR A 221 16.94 6.57 -6.24
N ILE A 222 15.62 6.75 -6.22
CA ILE A 222 14.82 6.64 -4.99
C ILE A 222 13.73 5.59 -5.21
N ALA A 223 13.81 4.52 -4.41
CA ALA A 223 12.87 3.40 -4.40
C ALA A 223 11.74 3.70 -3.42
N LEU A 224 10.53 3.92 -3.93
CA LEU A 224 9.35 4.24 -3.11
C LEU A 224 8.35 3.08 -3.08
N GLY A 225 7.77 2.84 -1.91
CA GLY A 225 6.54 2.07 -1.67
C GLY A 225 5.39 2.96 -1.21
N HIS A 226 4.28 2.36 -0.76
CA HIS A 226 3.05 2.96 -0.31
C HIS A 226 1.98 3.14 -1.39
N ILE A 227 2.36 3.46 -2.61
CA ILE A 227 1.42 3.57 -3.73
C ILE A 227 1.47 2.28 -4.55
N HIS A 228 0.37 1.52 -4.53
CA HIS A 228 0.28 0.19 -5.16
C HIS A 228 0.32 0.23 -6.69
N ARG A 229 0.15 1.39 -7.31
CA ARG A 229 0.29 1.60 -8.75
C ARG A 229 1.73 1.95 -9.10
N ARG A 230 2.39 1.12 -9.92
CA ARG A 230 3.71 1.45 -10.43
C ARG A 230 3.65 2.76 -11.21
N GLN A 231 4.46 3.74 -10.81
CA GLN A 231 4.53 5.04 -11.45
C GLN A 231 5.79 5.80 -11.07
N ARG A 232 6.14 6.76 -11.91
CA ARG A 232 7.16 7.75 -11.62
C ARG A 232 6.60 8.83 -10.69
N ALA A 233 7.38 9.30 -9.73
CA ALA A 233 6.99 10.39 -8.88
C ALA A 233 7.25 11.73 -9.59
N GLY A 234 6.17 12.42 -9.94
CA GLY A 234 6.22 13.67 -10.69
C GLY A 234 6.98 13.53 -12.01
N ASN A 235 7.86 14.49 -12.32
CA ASN A 235 8.70 14.49 -13.51
C ASN A 235 10.14 13.97 -13.28
N ARG A 236 10.43 13.44 -12.06
CA ARG A 236 11.76 12.94 -11.69
C ARG A 236 11.97 11.54 -12.27
N GLU A 237 12.89 11.38 -13.22
CA GLU A 237 13.13 10.10 -13.89
C GLU A 237 13.73 9.02 -12.99
N ASN A 238 14.33 9.43 -11.88
CA ASN A 238 15.01 8.57 -10.92
C ASN A 238 14.22 8.30 -9.65
N ILE A 239 12.92 8.67 -9.57
CA ILE A 239 12.08 8.44 -8.38
C ILE A 239 10.85 7.64 -8.80
N TRP A 240 10.71 6.41 -8.28
CA TRP A 240 9.66 5.50 -8.70
C TRP A 240 9.01 4.76 -7.55
N TYR A 241 7.71 4.58 -7.67
CA TYR A 241 6.95 3.58 -6.97
C TYR A 241 7.02 2.26 -7.73
N SER A 242 7.38 1.16 -7.05
CA SER A 242 7.34 -0.17 -7.69
C SER A 242 5.91 -0.65 -7.92
N GLY A 243 4.99 -0.22 -7.08
CA GLY A 243 3.65 -0.78 -6.95
C GLY A 243 3.64 -2.11 -6.21
N SER A 244 2.45 -2.59 -5.90
CA SER A 244 2.23 -3.90 -5.27
C SER A 244 2.43 -5.04 -6.27
N PRO A 245 2.84 -6.25 -5.81
CA PRO A 245 3.04 -7.39 -6.70
C PRO A 245 1.73 -8.04 -7.20
N ILE A 246 0.65 -7.86 -6.46
CA ILE A 246 -0.71 -8.32 -6.78
C ILE A 246 -1.70 -7.21 -6.46
N PRO A 247 -2.88 -7.15 -7.11
CA PRO A 247 -3.89 -6.15 -6.76
C PRO A 247 -4.43 -6.40 -5.35
N MET A 248 -4.48 -5.38 -4.50
CA MET A 248 -4.94 -5.47 -3.11
C MET A 248 -6.44 -5.29 -2.95
N SER A 249 -7.10 -4.70 -3.96
CA SER A 249 -8.53 -4.41 -3.97
C SER A 249 -9.09 -4.35 -5.39
N PHE A 250 -10.43 -4.28 -5.51
CA PHE A 250 -11.09 -4.11 -6.82
C PHE A 250 -10.80 -2.77 -7.48
N SER A 251 -10.37 -1.77 -6.74
CA SER A 251 -9.93 -0.49 -7.32
C SER A 251 -8.62 -0.63 -8.10
N GLU A 252 -7.86 -1.68 -7.85
CA GLU A 252 -6.56 -1.97 -8.46
C GLU A 252 -6.63 -3.07 -9.54
N LYS A 253 -7.83 -3.59 -9.85
CA LYS A 253 -8.03 -4.73 -10.76
C LYS A 253 -7.41 -4.55 -12.14
N ASP A 254 -7.23 -3.31 -12.57
CA ASP A 254 -6.70 -2.93 -13.88
C ASP A 254 -5.22 -2.48 -13.80
N TYR A 255 -4.55 -2.61 -12.64
CA TYR A 255 -3.14 -2.27 -12.52
C TYR A 255 -2.26 -3.32 -13.21
N SER A 256 -1.21 -2.84 -13.88
CA SER A 256 -0.13 -3.70 -14.38
C SER A 256 0.90 -3.90 -13.27
N ASN A 257 0.80 -5.00 -12.54
CA ASN A 257 1.74 -5.34 -11.49
C ASN A 257 3.07 -5.80 -12.09
N SER A 258 4.20 -5.39 -11.53
CA SER A 258 5.52 -5.69 -12.06
C SER A 258 6.63 -5.55 -11.01
N LEU A 259 7.76 -6.20 -11.27
CA LEU A 259 9.04 -5.91 -10.60
C LEU A 259 9.81 -4.88 -11.43
N SER A 260 10.50 -3.95 -10.77
CA SER A 260 11.30 -2.93 -11.42
C SER A 260 12.80 -3.29 -11.32
N ILE A 261 13.48 -3.23 -12.45
CA ILE A 261 14.93 -3.51 -12.56
C ILE A 261 15.63 -2.23 -13.01
N MET A 262 16.67 -1.84 -12.31
CA MET A 262 17.48 -0.65 -12.59
C MET A 262 18.93 -1.02 -12.74
N ASP A 263 19.55 -0.55 -13.80
CA ASP A 263 20.97 -0.67 -14.07
C ASP A 263 21.70 0.65 -13.81
N PHE A 264 22.87 0.57 -13.20
CA PHE A 264 23.70 1.72 -12.89
C PHE A 264 25.08 1.59 -13.53
N ASP A 265 25.55 2.69 -14.13
CA ASP A 265 26.92 2.86 -14.58
C ASP A 265 27.61 3.94 -13.71
N GLY A 266 28.56 3.49 -12.91
CA GLY A 266 29.17 4.36 -11.90
C GLY A 266 28.11 4.94 -10.94
N ARG A 267 27.98 6.26 -10.91
CA ARG A 267 27.04 6.99 -10.04
C ARG A 267 25.65 7.18 -10.65
N GLN A 268 25.47 6.83 -11.92
CA GLN A 268 24.27 7.22 -12.67
C GLN A 268 23.37 6.02 -12.96
N LEU A 269 22.06 6.26 -12.90
CA LEU A 269 21.07 5.37 -13.42
C LEU A 269 21.16 5.34 -14.95
N SER A 270 21.36 4.16 -15.54
CA SER A 270 21.53 4.00 -16.98
C SER A 270 20.29 3.44 -17.67
N GLU A 271 19.57 2.52 -17.02
CA GLU A 271 18.39 1.89 -17.59
C GLU A 271 17.36 1.53 -16.51
N ILE A 272 16.08 1.59 -16.87
CA ILE A 272 14.97 1.07 -16.08
C ILE A 272 14.12 0.18 -16.99
N HIS A 273 13.90 -1.07 -16.61
CA HIS A 273 12.94 -1.96 -17.24
C HIS A 273 12.09 -2.70 -16.21
N THR A 274 11.07 -3.39 -16.66
CA THR A 274 10.12 -4.08 -15.79
C THR A 274 9.95 -5.54 -16.19
N VAL A 275 9.68 -6.37 -15.20
CA VAL A 275 9.24 -7.75 -15.39
C VAL A 275 7.80 -7.84 -14.92
N GLU A 276 6.89 -8.12 -15.84
CA GLU A 276 5.45 -8.20 -15.54
C GLU A 276 5.12 -9.37 -14.60
N LEU A 277 4.20 -9.12 -13.71
CA LEU A 277 3.61 -10.11 -12.79
C LEU A 277 2.16 -10.34 -13.18
N PRO A 278 1.84 -11.44 -13.86
CA PRO A 278 0.47 -11.73 -14.25
C PRO A 278 -0.39 -12.03 -13.02
N HIS A 279 -1.62 -11.56 -13.02
CA HIS A 279 -2.60 -11.87 -11.98
C HIS A 279 -2.88 -13.38 -11.95
N VAL A 280 -2.68 -14.01 -10.80
CA VAL A 280 -2.94 -15.45 -10.58
C VAL A 280 -4.44 -15.71 -10.52
N VAL A 281 -5.14 -14.88 -9.73
CA VAL A 281 -6.60 -14.89 -9.62
C VAL A 281 -7.11 -13.54 -10.13
N LYS A 282 -8.01 -13.58 -11.10
CA LYS A 282 -8.57 -12.36 -11.69
C LYS A 282 -9.56 -11.69 -10.73
N LEU A 283 -9.46 -10.38 -10.60
CA LEU A 283 -10.48 -9.55 -9.97
C LEU A 283 -11.43 -9.04 -11.06
N ARG A 284 -12.70 -9.38 -10.98
CA ARG A 284 -13.69 -8.98 -11.98
C ARG A 284 -14.87 -8.26 -11.34
N ARG A 285 -15.26 -7.18 -11.95
CA ARG A 285 -16.56 -6.55 -11.68
C ARG A 285 -17.59 -7.13 -12.63
N VAL A 286 -18.74 -7.52 -12.11
CA VAL A 286 -19.76 -8.21 -12.91
C VAL A 286 -21.16 -7.63 -12.61
N PRO A 287 -21.81 -7.07 -13.62
CA PRO A 287 -21.25 -6.64 -14.91
C PRO A 287 -20.28 -5.45 -14.75
N ASP A 288 -19.61 -5.00 -15.82
CA ASP A 288 -18.62 -3.92 -15.75
C ASP A 288 -19.18 -2.57 -15.27
N LYS A 289 -20.48 -2.36 -15.44
CA LYS A 289 -21.19 -1.15 -15.02
C LYS A 289 -22.37 -1.50 -14.13
N LEU A 290 -22.73 -0.57 -13.26
CA LEU A 290 -23.94 -0.68 -12.44
C LEU A 290 -25.16 -1.00 -13.31
N SER A 291 -25.85 -2.07 -12.98
CA SER A 291 -26.97 -2.63 -13.75
C SER A 291 -28.10 -3.09 -12.85
N ASP A 292 -29.25 -3.35 -13.44
CA ASP A 292 -30.36 -3.97 -12.75
C ASP A 292 -30.07 -5.44 -12.39
N PHE A 293 -30.94 -5.99 -11.55
CA PHE A 293 -30.73 -7.34 -11.02
C PHE A 293 -30.80 -8.45 -12.11
N GLU A 294 -31.62 -8.28 -13.13
CA GLU A 294 -31.75 -9.24 -14.22
C GLU A 294 -30.48 -9.30 -15.07
N THR A 295 -29.93 -8.14 -15.41
CA THR A 295 -28.65 -8.03 -16.11
C THR A 295 -27.51 -8.65 -15.29
N VAL A 296 -27.46 -8.37 -13.98
CA VAL A 296 -26.49 -8.99 -13.06
C VAL A 296 -26.62 -10.51 -13.04
N ALA A 297 -27.86 -11.02 -12.88
CA ALA A 297 -28.10 -12.48 -12.82
C ALA A 297 -27.64 -13.17 -14.11
N ASN A 298 -27.98 -12.62 -15.27
CA ASN A 298 -27.56 -13.14 -16.57
C ASN A 298 -26.05 -13.12 -16.73
N ALA A 299 -25.38 -12.04 -16.33
CA ALA A 299 -23.92 -11.91 -16.40
C ALA A 299 -23.20 -12.93 -15.50
N LEU A 300 -23.70 -13.17 -14.28
CA LEU A 300 -23.17 -14.16 -13.36
C LEU A 300 -23.34 -15.59 -13.85
N GLN A 301 -24.48 -15.91 -14.47
CA GLN A 301 -24.73 -17.24 -15.05
C GLN A 301 -23.78 -17.54 -16.22
N GLN A 302 -23.39 -16.53 -17.00
CA GLN A 302 -22.47 -16.68 -18.14
C GLN A 302 -21.00 -16.80 -17.75
N LEU A 303 -20.64 -16.63 -16.47
CA LEU A 303 -19.27 -16.85 -16.02
C LEU A 303 -18.84 -18.31 -16.21
N PRO A 304 -17.57 -18.56 -16.56
CA PRO A 304 -17.04 -19.93 -16.63
C PRO A 304 -17.10 -20.61 -15.26
N ASP A 305 -17.36 -21.92 -15.26
CA ASP A 305 -17.50 -22.69 -14.02
C ASP A 305 -16.15 -23.07 -13.40
N ASP A 306 -15.11 -23.20 -14.22
CA ASP A 306 -13.80 -23.75 -13.86
C ASP A 306 -12.71 -22.69 -13.65
N GLU A 307 -12.99 -21.42 -13.93
CA GLU A 307 -12.04 -20.31 -13.73
C GLU A 307 -12.17 -19.73 -12.31
N GLU A 308 -11.08 -19.75 -11.56
CA GLU A 308 -11.04 -19.09 -10.26
C GLU A 308 -10.93 -17.58 -10.43
N MET A 309 -11.83 -16.84 -9.79
CA MET A 309 -11.86 -15.37 -9.81
C MET A 309 -12.53 -14.82 -8.58
N PHE A 310 -12.14 -13.60 -8.19
CA PHE A 310 -12.85 -12.78 -7.22
C PHE A 310 -13.82 -11.87 -7.95
N ILE A 311 -15.05 -11.79 -7.43
CA ILE A 311 -16.13 -11.02 -8.08
C ILE A 311 -16.66 -9.94 -7.15
N GLU A 312 -16.69 -8.72 -7.67
CA GLU A 312 -17.46 -7.62 -7.15
C GLU A 312 -18.68 -7.40 -8.07
N VAL A 313 -19.89 -7.37 -7.48
CA VAL A 313 -21.11 -7.24 -8.23
C VAL A 313 -21.52 -5.77 -8.36
N ALA A 314 -21.67 -5.30 -9.60
CA ALA A 314 -22.09 -3.94 -9.92
C ALA A 314 -23.63 -3.86 -10.05
N LEU A 315 -24.32 -3.78 -8.91
CA LEU A 315 -25.77 -3.75 -8.81
C LEU A 315 -26.26 -2.35 -8.46
N ASN A 316 -27.24 -1.86 -9.25
CA ASN A 316 -27.98 -0.64 -8.91
C ASN A 316 -28.66 -0.79 -7.53
N PRO A 317 -28.75 0.29 -6.74
CA PRO A 317 -29.52 0.30 -5.51
C PRO A 317 -30.96 -0.16 -5.76
N ASP A 318 -31.41 -1.11 -4.97
CA ASP A 318 -32.78 -1.60 -4.99
C ASP A 318 -33.31 -1.84 -3.57
N LEU A 319 -34.61 -2.16 -3.44
CA LEU A 319 -35.28 -2.30 -2.14
C LEU A 319 -34.96 -3.62 -1.39
N ARG A 320 -34.21 -4.54 -1.99
CA ARG A 320 -33.85 -5.81 -1.33
C ARG A 320 -32.82 -5.57 -0.25
N SER A 321 -32.94 -6.30 0.86
CA SER A 321 -31.93 -6.23 1.91
C SER A 321 -30.57 -6.81 1.42
N PRO A 322 -29.44 -6.35 1.98
CA PRO A 322 -28.11 -6.87 1.64
C PRO A 322 -28.02 -8.39 1.77
N GLU A 323 -28.65 -8.97 2.79
CA GLU A 323 -28.62 -10.41 3.07
C GLU A 323 -29.35 -11.21 1.97
N ILE A 324 -30.50 -10.70 1.52
CA ILE A 324 -31.26 -11.33 0.41
C ILE A 324 -30.45 -11.27 -0.87
N LYS A 325 -29.85 -10.12 -1.20
CA LYS A 325 -28.99 -9.96 -2.38
C LYS A 325 -27.81 -10.94 -2.33
N THR A 326 -27.07 -10.97 -1.23
CA THR A 326 -25.93 -11.86 -1.02
C THR A 326 -26.32 -13.33 -1.19
N ARG A 327 -27.44 -13.75 -0.62
CA ARG A 327 -27.94 -15.13 -0.76
C ARG A 327 -28.26 -15.49 -2.20
N ILE A 328 -28.89 -14.61 -2.96
CA ILE A 328 -29.22 -14.87 -4.37
C ILE A 328 -27.94 -14.93 -5.22
N ILE A 329 -27.00 -14.00 -5.02
CA ILE A 329 -25.71 -14.01 -5.74
C ILE A 329 -24.94 -15.31 -5.47
N ASN A 330 -24.86 -15.76 -4.23
CA ASN A 330 -24.19 -17.01 -3.87
C ASN A 330 -24.88 -18.24 -4.51
N GLU A 331 -26.21 -18.25 -4.60
CA GLU A 331 -26.93 -19.34 -5.31
C GLU A 331 -26.65 -19.32 -6.82
N LEU A 332 -26.55 -18.13 -7.45
CA LEU A 332 -26.21 -17.99 -8.87
C LEU A 332 -24.77 -18.43 -9.18
N LEU A 333 -23.87 -18.30 -8.20
CA LEU A 333 -22.47 -18.74 -8.32
C LEU A 333 -22.24 -20.20 -7.91
N LYS A 334 -23.28 -20.91 -7.49
CA LYS A 334 -23.17 -22.29 -7.06
C LYS A 334 -22.66 -23.20 -8.19
N GLY A 335 -21.59 -23.94 -7.91
CA GLY A 335 -20.90 -24.79 -8.89
C GLY A 335 -19.82 -24.09 -9.70
N LYS A 336 -19.65 -22.78 -9.53
CA LYS A 336 -18.56 -22.01 -10.14
C LYS A 336 -17.41 -21.83 -9.16
N LYS A 337 -16.17 -21.71 -9.67
CA LYS A 337 -14.98 -21.37 -8.86
C LYS A 337 -14.88 -19.87 -8.52
N ALA A 338 -15.79 -19.07 -9.06
CA ALA A 338 -15.89 -17.65 -8.77
C ALA A 338 -16.32 -17.39 -7.32
N LYS A 339 -15.63 -16.45 -6.65
CA LYS A 339 -15.83 -16.08 -5.24
C LYS A 339 -16.45 -14.69 -5.14
N PHE A 340 -17.65 -14.59 -4.55
CA PHE A 340 -18.31 -13.31 -4.34
C PHE A 340 -17.64 -12.52 -3.21
N CYS A 341 -17.14 -11.32 -3.51
CA CYS A 341 -16.42 -10.46 -2.57
C CYS A 341 -17.25 -9.28 -2.07
N GLY A 342 -18.39 -8.98 -2.69
CA GLY A 342 -19.22 -7.86 -2.29
C GLY A 342 -19.88 -7.14 -3.46
N PHE A 343 -20.62 -6.09 -3.11
CA PHE A 343 -21.23 -5.21 -4.10
C PHE A 343 -20.34 -3.98 -4.31
N GLN A 344 -20.30 -3.50 -5.55
CA GLN A 344 -19.68 -2.23 -5.86
C GLN A 344 -20.28 -1.13 -4.98
N LEU A 345 -19.44 -0.41 -4.24
CA LEU A 345 -19.86 0.75 -3.50
C LEU A 345 -20.26 1.83 -4.51
N VAL A 346 -21.51 2.23 -4.49
CA VAL A 346 -21.96 3.40 -5.23
C VAL A 346 -21.55 4.61 -4.40
N GLY A 347 -20.45 5.24 -4.78
CA GLY A 347 -20.17 6.58 -4.27
C GLY A 347 -21.33 7.47 -4.66
N VAL A 348 -22.06 8.00 -3.69
CA VAL A 348 -23.01 9.08 -3.94
C VAL A 348 -22.15 10.28 -4.33
N ALA A 349 -21.88 10.43 -5.61
CA ALA A 349 -21.19 11.60 -6.11
C ALA A 349 -22.05 12.81 -5.69
N GLY A 350 -21.55 13.63 -4.77
CA GLY A 350 -22.15 14.90 -4.40
C GLY A 350 -23.13 14.91 -3.24
N ALA A 351 -23.25 13.87 -2.45
CA ALA A 351 -23.83 14.04 -1.12
C ALA A 351 -22.72 14.34 -0.12
N SER A 352 -22.27 15.57 -0.08
CA SER A 352 -21.88 16.16 1.19
C SER A 352 -23.08 15.95 2.12
N ILE A 353 -22.93 15.11 3.13
CA ILE A 353 -24.01 14.78 4.09
C ILE A 353 -24.45 16.05 4.83
N LEU A 354 -23.71 17.14 4.70
CA LEU A 354 -23.90 18.44 5.31
C LEU A 354 -23.41 19.52 4.33
N GLY A 355 -24.25 20.00 3.43
CA GLY A 355 -24.03 21.20 2.62
C GLY A 355 -22.62 21.45 2.04
N ASP A 356 -22.49 22.41 1.13
CA ASP A 356 -21.26 22.82 0.41
C ASP A 356 -20.09 23.35 1.29
N ASP A 357 -20.04 23.02 2.56
CA ASP A 357 -18.96 23.44 3.47
C ASP A 357 -17.90 22.32 3.65
N ALA A 358 -16.67 22.74 3.83
CA ALA A 358 -15.45 21.94 3.91
C ALA A 358 -15.56 20.68 4.77
N PRO A 359 -14.76 19.62 4.52
CA PRO A 359 -14.81 18.37 5.26
C PRO A 359 -14.64 18.62 6.75
N MET A 360 -15.63 18.20 7.55
CA MET A 360 -15.57 18.35 9.00
C MET A 360 -14.44 17.54 9.61
N SER A 361 -13.75 18.13 10.58
CA SER A 361 -12.72 17.42 11.35
C SER A 361 -13.35 16.34 12.26
N VAL A 362 -12.56 15.33 12.64
CA VAL A 362 -13.01 14.29 13.58
C VAL A 362 -13.45 14.91 14.92
N GLU A 363 -12.83 16.00 15.33
CA GLU A 363 -13.19 16.76 16.54
C GLU A 363 -14.55 17.45 16.41
N GLN A 364 -14.88 17.96 15.24
CA GLN A 364 -16.21 18.51 14.95
C GLN A 364 -17.30 17.44 14.97
N LEU A 365 -17.04 16.24 14.41
CA LEU A 365 -17.94 15.10 14.46
C LEU A 365 -18.18 14.60 15.90
N GLN A 366 -17.16 14.63 16.76
CA GLN A 366 -17.29 14.23 18.17
C GLN A 366 -18.11 15.20 19.01
N THR A 367 -18.27 16.45 18.58
CA THR A 367 -19.05 17.48 19.29
C THR A 367 -20.49 17.58 18.83
N MET A 368 -20.87 16.89 17.75
CA MET A 368 -22.25 16.93 17.22
C MET A 368 -23.17 15.98 17.97
N ASP A 369 -24.42 16.42 18.15
CA ASP A 369 -25.46 15.56 18.67
C ASP A 369 -25.73 14.40 17.70
N PRO A 370 -25.57 13.13 18.15
CA PRO A 370 -25.77 11.95 17.31
C PRO A 370 -27.12 11.89 16.60
N MET A 371 -28.19 12.39 17.26
CA MET A 371 -29.54 12.42 16.67
C MET A 371 -29.62 13.37 15.49
N THR A 372 -28.95 14.52 15.55
CA THR A 372 -28.90 15.47 14.45
C THR A 372 -28.21 14.84 13.22
N VAL A 373 -27.06 14.19 13.43
CA VAL A 373 -26.31 13.50 12.37
C VAL A 373 -27.16 12.40 11.73
N ILE A 374 -27.85 11.59 12.53
CA ILE A 374 -28.70 10.52 12.01
C ILE A 374 -29.91 11.08 11.24
N ALA A 375 -30.54 12.14 11.73
CA ALA A 375 -31.68 12.78 11.06
C ALA A 375 -31.29 13.35 9.70
N ASP A 376 -30.14 14.00 9.62
CA ASP A 376 -29.60 14.57 8.37
C ASP A 376 -29.25 13.47 7.35
N ILE A 377 -28.57 12.40 7.79
CA ILE A 377 -28.27 11.23 6.96
C ILE A 377 -29.56 10.57 6.45
N TYR A 378 -30.56 10.42 7.32
CA TYR A 378 -31.84 9.82 6.97
C TYR A 378 -32.58 10.68 5.93
N GLN A 379 -32.64 11.99 6.14
CA GLN A 379 -33.25 12.92 5.21
C GLN A 379 -32.55 12.95 3.86
N ALA A 380 -31.23 12.93 3.84
CA ALA A 380 -30.42 12.89 2.62
C ALA A 380 -30.61 11.58 1.82
N ARG A 381 -30.75 10.42 2.52
CA ARG A 381 -30.90 9.11 1.87
C ARG A 381 -32.34 8.77 1.46
N MET A 382 -33.29 9.14 2.31
CA MET A 382 -34.72 8.73 2.14
C MET A 382 -35.57 9.83 1.53
N HIS A 383 -35.02 11.04 1.37
CA HIS A 383 -35.76 12.25 0.91
C HIS A 383 -37.01 12.54 1.72
N THR A 384 -37.09 12.04 2.96
CA THR A 384 -38.18 12.23 3.92
C THR A 384 -37.61 12.46 5.31
N GLN A 385 -38.34 13.19 6.14
CA GLN A 385 -37.93 13.37 7.55
C GLN A 385 -38.09 12.07 8.36
N LEU A 386 -37.24 11.90 9.35
CA LEU A 386 -37.32 10.81 10.30
C LEU A 386 -38.64 10.89 11.07
N SER A 387 -39.41 9.82 11.10
CA SER A 387 -40.69 9.82 11.85
C SER A 387 -40.41 9.82 13.36
N ASP A 388 -41.35 10.44 14.13
CA ASP A 388 -41.24 10.52 15.60
C ASP A 388 -40.99 9.16 16.24
N ARG A 389 -41.64 8.11 15.76
CA ARG A 389 -41.45 6.73 16.25
C ARG A 389 -40.02 6.21 16.03
N HIS A 390 -39.42 6.50 14.89
CA HIS A 390 -38.03 6.09 14.61
C HIS A 390 -37.06 6.96 15.39
N ALA A 391 -37.35 8.24 15.58
CA ALA A 391 -36.54 9.14 16.39
C ALA A 391 -36.48 8.69 17.86
N ASP A 392 -37.63 8.31 18.44
CA ASP A 392 -37.70 7.83 19.83
C ASP A 392 -36.95 6.51 20.02
N MET A 393 -37.07 5.58 19.06
CA MET A 393 -36.33 4.32 19.11
C MET A 393 -34.80 4.52 19.02
N LEU A 394 -34.35 5.45 18.18
CA LEU A 394 -32.94 5.78 18.06
C LEU A 394 -32.40 6.49 19.28
N ARG A 395 -33.16 7.39 19.93
CA ARG A 395 -32.77 8.00 21.21
C ARG A 395 -32.57 6.96 22.28
N THR A 396 -33.48 6.01 22.41
CA THR A 396 -33.33 4.91 23.38
C THR A 396 -32.03 4.12 23.16
N ILE A 397 -31.69 3.82 21.91
CA ILE A 397 -30.43 3.10 21.58
C ILE A 397 -29.18 3.94 21.90
N ILE A 398 -29.22 5.24 21.58
CA ILE A 398 -28.11 6.16 21.87
C ILE A 398 -27.90 6.28 23.38
N ASP A 399 -28.97 6.41 24.15
CA ASP A 399 -28.90 6.50 25.61
C ASP A 399 -28.33 5.21 26.23
N GLU A 400 -28.76 4.03 25.74
CA GLU A 400 -28.22 2.73 26.19
C GLU A 400 -26.72 2.58 25.87
N ILE A 401 -26.24 3.11 24.74
CA ILE A 401 -24.81 3.08 24.38
C ILE A 401 -23.99 4.06 25.22
N ALA A 402 -24.57 5.21 25.59
CA ALA A 402 -23.89 6.22 26.41
C ALA A 402 -23.76 5.82 27.89
N GLU A 403 -24.55 4.87 28.38
CA GLU A 403 -24.50 4.34 29.75
C GLU A 403 -23.54 3.13 29.89
N THR A 404 -22.96 2.62 28.78
CA THR A 404 -22.00 1.50 28.77
C THR A 404 -20.56 2.00 28.58
#